data_2fe4bc299f77704d9ebc02256c605829
#
_entry.id   2fe4bc299f77704d9ebc02256c605829
#
_cell.length_a   1.000
_cell.length_b   1.000
_cell.length_c   1.000
_cell.angle_alpha   90.00
_cell.angle_beta   90.00
_cell.angle_gamma   90.00
#
_symmetry.space_group_name_H-M   'P 1'
#
loop_
_entity.id
_entity.type
_entity.pdbx_description
1 polymer ?
#
loop_
_entity_poly.entity_id
_entity_poly.type
_entity_poly.pdbx_seq_one_letter_code
_entity_poly.pdbx_strand_id
1 'polypeptide(L)'
;MRFTLISRRKQMNTAQPIRNLEDLKNFKNYYKEIHPNARNQLLVILGLNTALRISDLLTLRWEDVYNFSQNRWQEHIEIIEQKTGKTSCIYINHNIHACLQNYQAQLQKERKPIQPEKYLFPHSNKNEPISRVQAFRIIKKVAAYYNIPGVICCHSLRKTFGYHAWQQGVQPAMLVSIYNHSSYEVTKRYLGIEQDDRDKIFQEIIL
;
A
#
# COMPACT_ATOMS: atom_id res chain seq x y z
N MET A 1 14.97 -33.31 -4.52
CA MET A 1 13.86 -33.00 -3.57
C MET A 1 14.21 -32.07 -2.39
N ARG A 2 15.45 -32.03 -1.86
CA ARG A 2 15.80 -31.12 -0.71
C ARG A 2 15.87 -29.64 -1.05
N PHE A 3 16.22 -29.24 -2.27
CA PHE A 3 16.33 -27.82 -2.66
C PHE A 3 14.98 -27.09 -2.74
N THR A 4 13.92 -27.77 -3.12
CA THR A 4 12.56 -27.20 -3.24
C THR A 4 11.94 -26.91 -1.87
N LEU A 5 12.23 -27.71 -0.85
CA LEU A 5 11.71 -27.52 0.51
C LEU A 5 12.38 -26.34 1.25
N ILE A 6 13.67 -26.10 1.03
CA ILE A 6 14.41 -25.00 1.64
C ILE A 6 13.96 -23.65 1.03
N SER A 7 13.73 -23.61 -0.29
CA SER A 7 13.19 -22.45 -0.98
C SER A 7 11.80 -22.08 -0.48
N ARG A 8 10.88 -23.04 -0.35
CA ARG A 8 9.52 -22.84 0.19
C ARG A 8 9.53 -22.35 1.65
N ARG A 9 10.39 -22.89 2.52
CA ARG A 9 10.50 -22.42 3.93
C ARG A 9 11.02 -20.98 4.04
N LYS A 10 11.98 -20.58 3.19
CA LYS A 10 12.51 -19.21 3.19
C LYS A 10 11.48 -18.20 2.67
N GLN A 11 10.60 -18.60 1.78
CA GLN A 11 9.48 -17.82 1.27
C GLN A 11 8.37 -17.61 2.32
N MET A 12 8.09 -18.60 3.15
CA MET A 12 7.02 -18.53 4.18
C MET A 12 7.26 -17.45 5.25
N ASN A 13 8.50 -16.99 5.43
CA ASN A 13 8.86 -15.97 6.43
C ASN A 13 8.99 -14.55 5.85
N THR A 14 8.75 -14.35 4.57
CA THR A 14 8.80 -13.02 3.95
C THR A 14 7.42 -12.50 3.61
N ALA A 15 7.24 -11.17 3.69
CA ALA A 15 6.00 -10.51 3.30
C ALA A 15 5.58 -10.94 1.87
N GLN A 16 4.32 -11.36 1.71
CA GLN A 16 3.74 -11.77 0.43
C GLN A 16 2.77 -10.71 -0.10
N PRO A 17 2.64 -10.54 -1.43
CA PRO A 17 1.54 -9.75 -1.99
C PRO A 17 0.20 -10.48 -1.81
N ILE A 18 -0.89 -9.75 -1.74
CA ILE A 18 -2.25 -10.29 -1.83
C ILE A 18 -2.53 -10.53 -3.31
N ARG A 19 -2.46 -11.80 -3.75
CA ARG A 19 -2.53 -12.18 -5.17
C ARG A 19 -3.97 -12.43 -5.62
N ASN A 20 -4.78 -13.05 -4.77
CA ASN A 20 -6.16 -13.35 -5.06
C ASN A 20 -7.00 -12.06 -5.10
N LEU A 21 -7.80 -11.88 -6.16
CA LEU A 21 -8.59 -10.66 -6.37
C LEU A 21 -9.74 -10.54 -5.37
N GLU A 22 -10.34 -11.66 -4.94
CA GLU A 22 -11.41 -11.65 -3.94
C GLU A 22 -10.85 -11.29 -2.56
N ASP A 23 -9.71 -11.88 -2.17
CA ASP A 23 -8.99 -11.48 -0.95
C ASP A 23 -8.63 -10.00 -0.96
N LEU A 24 -8.17 -9.47 -2.11
CA LEU A 24 -7.83 -8.05 -2.27
C LEU A 24 -9.06 -7.16 -2.16
N LYS A 25 -10.19 -7.55 -2.74
CA LYS A 25 -11.46 -6.85 -2.62
C LYS A 25 -11.93 -6.79 -1.17
N ASN A 26 -11.93 -7.94 -0.50
CA ASN A 26 -12.29 -8.07 0.91
C ASN A 26 -11.36 -7.25 1.81
N PHE A 27 -10.05 -7.31 1.56
CA PHE A 27 -9.05 -6.54 2.29
C PHE A 27 -9.27 -5.03 2.17
N LYS A 28 -9.57 -4.54 0.96
CA LYS A 28 -9.85 -3.12 0.71
C LYS A 28 -11.09 -2.64 1.44
N ASN A 29 -12.11 -3.48 1.58
CA ASN A 29 -13.42 -3.06 2.10
C ASN A 29 -13.58 -3.24 3.60
N TYR A 30 -12.68 -3.94 4.28
CA TYR A 30 -12.82 -4.28 5.69
C TYR A 30 -13.13 -3.08 6.60
N TYR A 31 -12.36 -2.01 6.48
CA TYR A 31 -12.56 -0.79 7.28
C TYR A 31 -13.67 0.13 6.76
N LYS A 32 -14.31 -0.21 5.67
CA LYS A 32 -15.50 0.45 5.16
C LYS A 32 -16.77 -0.27 5.61
N GLU A 33 -16.79 -1.59 5.55
CA GLU A 33 -18.00 -2.41 5.66
C GLU A 33 -18.08 -3.22 6.96
N ILE A 34 -16.98 -3.83 7.40
CA ILE A 34 -16.98 -4.78 8.52
C ILE A 34 -16.63 -4.09 9.85
N HIS A 35 -15.65 -3.22 9.83
CA HIS A 35 -15.19 -2.49 11.03
C HIS A 35 -14.94 -1.03 10.68
N PRO A 36 -16.00 -0.23 10.48
CA PRO A 36 -15.91 1.12 9.95
C PRO A 36 -14.90 2.00 10.69
N ASN A 37 -13.90 2.51 9.95
CA ASN A 37 -12.88 3.41 10.45
C ASN A 37 -12.21 4.11 9.25
N ALA A 38 -12.58 5.36 8.97
CA ALA A 38 -12.13 6.06 7.76
C ALA A 38 -10.61 6.29 7.72
N ARG A 39 -9.95 6.55 8.86
CA ARG A 39 -8.48 6.67 8.93
C ARG A 39 -7.80 5.36 8.53
N ASN A 40 -8.24 4.23 9.09
CA ASN A 40 -7.65 2.93 8.77
C ASN A 40 -7.97 2.49 7.34
N GLN A 41 -9.15 2.84 6.83
CA GLN A 41 -9.53 2.66 5.43
C GLN A 41 -8.57 3.41 4.50
N LEU A 42 -8.32 4.69 4.80
CA LEU A 42 -7.36 5.50 4.04
C LEU A 42 -5.95 4.91 4.08
N LEU A 43 -5.48 4.41 5.24
CA LEU A 43 -4.18 3.75 5.37
C LEU A 43 -4.04 2.55 4.42
N VAL A 44 -5.05 1.70 4.38
CA VAL A 44 -5.08 0.53 3.50
C VAL A 44 -5.09 0.95 2.03
N ILE A 45 -5.95 1.89 1.66
CA ILE A 45 -6.08 2.33 0.26
C ILE A 45 -4.82 3.05 -0.23
N LEU A 46 -4.24 3.96 0.57
CA LEU A 46 -2.96 4.58 0.21
C LEU A 46 -1.86 3.53 0.07
N GLY A 47 -1.74 2.61 1.03
CA GLY A 47 -0.73 1.55 0.96
C GLY A 47 -0.83 0.66 -0.27
N LEU A 48 -2.04 0.41 -0.76
CA LEU A 48 -2.31 -0.41 -1.94
C LEU A 48 -2.18 0.36 -3.27
N ASN A 49 -2.21 1.71 -3.25
CA ASN A 49 -2.29 2.50 -4.48
C ASN A 49 -1.07 3.42 -4.74
N THR A 50 -0.16 3.55 -3.79
CA THR A 50 0.96 4.51 -3.91
C THR A 50 2.33 3.87 -4.05
N ALA A 51 2.45 2.57 -3.81
CA ALA A 51 3.74 1.89 -3.67
C ALA A 51 4.68 2.52 -2.62
N LEU A 52 4.24 3.41 -1.75
CA LEU A 52 5.05 4.00 -0.68
C LEU A 52 5.46 2.97 0.38
N ARG A 53 6.62 3.20 0.99
CA ARG A 53 6.97 2.48 2.23
C ARG A 53 6.09 2.97 3.36
N ILE A 54 5.78 2.09 4.32
CA ILE A 54 4.94 2.47 5.46
C ILE A 54 5.53 3.64 6.25
N SER A 55 6.86 3.75 6.36
CA SER A 55 7.52 4.90 7.01
C SER A 55 7.15 6.22 6.35
N ASP A 56 7.18 6.24 5.01
CA ASP A 56 6.92 7.44 4.23
C ASP A 56 5.41 7.76 4.23
N LEU A 57 4.57 6.73 4.14
CA LEU A 57 3.12 6.88 4.18
C LEU A 57 2.62 7.46 5.52
N LEU A 58 3.22 7.04 6.64
CA LEU A 58 2.81 7.52 7.97
C LEU A 58 3.21 8.98 8.24
N THR A 59 4.19 9.52 7.52
CA THR A 59 4.59 10.93 7.66
C THR A 59 3.75 11.91 6.88
N LEU A 60 2.85 11.41 6.01
CA LEU A 60 1.97 12.28 5.24
C LEU A 60 1.11 13.17 6.13
N ARG A 61 1.02 14.45 5.74
CA ARG A 61 0.21 15.49 6.37
C ARG A 61 -0.96 15.88 5.47
N TRP A 62 -1.88 16.65 6.00
CA TRP A 62 -3.00 17.14 5.21
C TRP A 62 -2.56 18.08 4.09
N GLU A 63 -1.52 18.88 4.26
CA GLU A 63 -0.95 19.74 3.21
C GLU A 63 -0.40 18.96 2.01
N ASP A 64 0.03 17.70 2.19
CA ASP A 64 0.51 16.84 1.11
C ASP A 64 -0.62 16.39 0.16
N VAL A 65 -1.87 16.44 0.61
CA VAL A 65 -3.03 15.96 -0.14
C VAL A 65 -4.11 17.03 -0.38
N TYR A 66 -4.03 18.16 0.32
CA TYR A 66 -5.02 19.24 0.25
C TYR A 66 -4.36 20.61 0.25
N ASN A 67 -4.67 21.41 -0.77
CA ASN A 67 -4.20 22.79 -0.89
C ASN A 67 -5.15 23.72 -0.11
N PHE A 68 -4.74 24.13 1.07
CA PHE A 68 -5.55 24.98 1.96
C PHE A 68 -5.75 26.40 1.44
N SER A 69 -4.79 26.94 0.70
CA SER A 69 -4.90 28.29 0.12
C SER A 69 -5.90 28.36 -1.03
N GLN A 70 -6.02 27.29 -1.80
CA GLN A 70 -6.92 27.18 -2.94
C GLN A 70 -8.19 26.40 -2.62
N ASN A 71 -8.31 25.86 -1.40
CA ASN A 71 -9.45 25.07 -0.93
C ASN A 71 -9.79 23.90 -1.88
N ARG A 72 -8.75 23.17 -2.34
CA ARG A 72 -8.90 22.05 -3.28
C ARG A 72 -7.96 20.89 -2.97
N TRP A 73 -8.30 19.71 -3.44
CA TRP A 73 -7.43 18.55 -3.37
C TRP A 73 -6.21 18.72 -4.26
N GLN A 74 -5.06 18.19 -3.82
CA GLN A 74 -3.89 18.04 -4.66
C GLN A 74 -4.14 16.94 -5.69
N GLU A 75 -3.52 17.06 -6.86
CA GLU A 75 -3.52 16.01 -7.88
C GLU A 75 -2.46 14.95 -7.62
N HIS A 76 -1.37 15.34 -6.97
CA HIS A 76 -0.23 14.49 -6.67
C HIS A 76 0.19 14.61 -5.22
N ILE A 77 0.72 13.52 -4.68
CA ILE A 77 1.50 13.52 -3.43
C ILE A 77 2.96 13.62 -3.84
N GLU A 78 3.64 14.68 -3.41
CA GLU A 78 5.08 14.85 -3.58
C GLU A 78 5.79 14.61 -2.26
N ILE A 79 6.76 13.69 -2.24
CA ILE A 79 7.44 13.29 -1.02
C ILE A 79 8.89 12.93 -1.29
N ILE A 80 9.77 13.24 -0.34
CA ILE A 80 11.14 12.75 -0.31
C ILE A 80 11.17 11.47 0.51
N GLU A 81 11.45 10.34 -0.14
CA GLU A 81 11.49 9.03 0.54
C GLU A 81 12.62 8.97 1.58
N GLN A 82 12.30 8.65 2.82
CA GLN A 82 13.25 8.62 3.93
C GLN A 82 14.44 7.67 3.71
N LYS A 83 14.20 6.52 3.05
CA LYS A 83 15.23 5.51 2.85
C LYS A 83 16.19 5.84 1.70
N THR A 84 15.72 6.50 0.66
CA THR A 84 16.46 6.70 -0.59
C THR A 84 16.87 8.15 -0.81
N GLY A 85 16.25 9.10 -0.12
CA GLY A 85 16.41 10.54 -0.36
C GLY A 85 15.87 11.00 -1.72
N LYS A 86 15.20 10.13 -2.49
CA LYS A 86 14.67 10.45 -3.80
C LYS A 86 13.27 11.03 -3.69
N THR A 87 12.95 11.97 -4.56
CA THR A 87 11.60 12.49 -4.71
C THR A 87 10.72 11.49 -5.43
N SER A 88 9.51 11.30 -4.91
CA SER A 88 8.43 10.53 -5.54
C SER A 88 7.23 11.44 -5.74
N CYS A 89 6.69 11.47 -6.96
CA CYS A 89 5.47 12.17 -7.32
C CYS A 89 4.40 11.12 -7.67
N ILE A 90 3.31 11.08 -6.90
CA ILE A 90 2.32 10.01 -6.94
C ILE A 90 0.95 10.60 -7.22
N TYR A 91 0.33 10.18 -8.31
CA TYR A 91 -1.02 10.64 -8.66
C TYR A 91 -2.07 10.15 -7.65
N ILE A 92 -2.90 11.07 -7.18
CA ILE A 92 -4.04 10.79 -6.29
C ILE A 92 -5.20 10.26 -7.14
N ASN A 93 -5.28 8.95 -7.28
CA ASN A 93 -6.33 8.33 -8.05
C ASN A 93 -7.71 8.43 -7.37
N HIS A 94 -8.76 8.09 -8.10
CA HIS A 94 -10.14 8.14 -7.63
C HIS A 94 -10.38 7.43 -6.29
N ASN A 95 -9.77 6.26 -6.08
CA ASN A 95 -9.95 5.50 -4.84
C ASN A 95 -9.34 6.22 -3.62
N ILE A 96 -8.15 6.79 -3.79
CA ILE A 96 -7.50 7.59 -2.74
C ILE A 96 -8.35 8.82 -2.44
N HIS A 97 -8.77 9.54 -3.49
CA HIS A 97 -9.56 10.75 -3.37
C HIS A 97 -10.87 10.52 -2.60
N ALA A 98 -11.62 9.47 -2.96
CA ALA A 98 -12.86 9.11 -2.26
C ALA A 98 -12.62 8.79 -0.76
N CYS A 99 -11.53 8.12 -0.43
CA CYS A 99 -11.19 7.83 0.97
C CYS A 99 -10.77 9.08 1.75
N LEU A 100 -10.03 10.00 1.12
CA LEU A 100 -9.67 11.30 1.72
C LEU A 100 -10.92 12.13 2.03
N GLN A 101 -11.85 12.24 1.08
CA GLN A 101 -13.12 12.95 1.27
C GLN A 101 -13.95 12.33 2.42
N ASN A 102 -14.06 11.00 2.45
CA ASN A 102 -14.78 10.31 3.51
C ASN A 102 -14.15 10.56 4.89
N TYR A 103 -12.82 10.52 4.97
CA TYR A 103 -12.13 10.76 6.22
C TYR A 103 -12.24 12.21 6.68
N GLN A 104 -12.13 13.19 5.77
CA GLN A 104 -12.37 14.60 6.07
C GLN A 104 -13.80 14.82 6.60
N ALA A 105 -14.81 14.25 5.94
CA ALA A 105 -16.20 14.37 6.36
C ALA A 105 -16.44 13.76 7.76
N GLN A 106 -15.78 12.63 8.08
CA GLN A 106 -15.85 12.05 9.43
C GLN A 106 -15.23 13.01 10.46
N LEU A 107 -14.05 13.57 10.19
CA LEU A 107 -13.40 14.51 11.11
C LEU A 107 -14.23 15.78 11.33
N GLN A 108 -14.90 16.29 10.29
CA GLN A 108 -15.82 17.41 10.41
C GLN A 108 -17.00 17.10 11.35
N LYS A 109 -17.62 15.92 11.22
CA LYS A 109 -18.68 15.46 12.12
C LYS A 109 -18.20 15.35 13.58
N GLU A 110 -16.93 14.93 13.77
CA GLU A 110 -16.30 14.85 15.09
C GLU A 110 -15.81 16.21 15.62
N ARG A 111 -16.04 17.30 14.90
CA ARG A 111 -15.54 18.67 15.22
C ARG A 111 -14.01 18.73 15.32
N LYS A 112 -13.31 17.94 14.51
CA LYS A 112 -11.85 17.89 14.40
C LYS A 112 -11.44 18.39 13.01
N PRO A 113 -11.40 19.70 12.74
CA PRO A 113 -11.08 20.21 11.42
C PRO A 113 -9.66 19.80 11.00
N ILE A 114 -9.50 19.57 9.69
CA ILE A 114 -8.19 19.33 9.12
C ILE A 114 -7.34 20.62 9.20
N GLN A 115 -6.03 20.45 9.37
CA GLN A 115 -5.04 21.53 9.41
C GLN A 115 -3.81 21.10 8.60
N PRO A 116 -3.11 22.03 7.93
CA PRO A 116 -2.01 21.69 7.04
C PRO A 116 -0.98 20.75 7.68
N GLU A 117 -0.49 21.12 8.86
CA GLU A 117 0.60 20.45 9.58
C GLU A 117 0.19 19.14 10.28
N LYS A 118 -1.10 18.81 10.33
CA LYS A 118 -1.57 17.58 10.99
C LYS A 118 -1.33 16.35 10.13
N TYR A 119 -0.87 15.28 10.77
CA TYR A 119 -0.68 13.99 10.10
C TYR A 119 -2.01 13.39 9.63
N LEU A 120 -2.00 12.72 8.47
CA LEU A 120 -3.14 11.92 8.02
C LEU A 120 -3.44 10.74 8.97
N PHE A 121 -2.41 10.24 9.65
CA PHE A 121 -2.51 9.10 10.57
C PHE A 121 -2.04 9.49 11.97
N PRO A 122 -2.74 10.40 12.66
CA PRO A 122 -2.29 10.91 13.94
C PRO A 122 -2.38 9.84 15.04
N HIS A 123 -1.43 9.89 15.97
CA HIS A 123 -1.55 9.20 17.26
C HIS A 123 -2.63 9.89 18.10
N SER A 124 -3.38 9.12 18.91
CA SER A 124 -4.51 9.67 19.67
C SER A 124 -4.10 10.74 20.70
N ASN A 125 -2.91 10.61 21.30
CA ASN A 125 -2.51 11.40 22.46
C ASN A 125 -1.20 12.18 22.26
N LYS A 126 -0.63 12.18 21.05
CA LYS A 126 0.64 12.85 20.76
C LYS A 126 0.54 13.57 19.41
N ASN A 127 1.31 14.64 19.24
CA ASN A 127 1.45 15.29 17.92
C ASN A 127 2.47 14.53 17.05
N GLU A 128 2.23 13.24 16.87
CA GLU A 128 3.06 12.30 16.12
C GLU A 128 2.15 11.41 15.27
N PRO A 129 2.63 10.80 14.21
CA PRO A 129 1.86 9.78 13.49
C PRO A 129 1.76 8.49 14.31
N ILE A 130 0.83 7.62 13.96
CA ILE A 130 0.82 6.25 14.51
C ILE A 130 2.13 5.54 14.18
N SER A 131 2.55 4.67 15.10
CA SER A 131 3.78 3.89 14.91
C SER A 131 3.64 2.82 13.82
N ARG A 132 4.77 2.38 13.26
CA ARG A 132 4.80 1.23 12.33
C ARG A 132 4.18 -0.03 12.94
N VAL A 133 4.31 -0.20 14.26
CA VAL A 133 3.69 -1.34 14.98
C VAL A 133 2.16 -1.21 14.98
N GLN A 134 1.63 -0.01 15.18
CA GLN A 134 0.18 0.22 15.10
C GLN A 134 -0.35 0.00 13.67
N ALA A 135 0.35 0.52 12.66
CA ALA A 135 0.01 0.26 11.26
C ALA A 135 0.05 -1.24 10.93
N PHE A 136 1.07 -1.97 11.41
CA PHE A 136 1.15 -3.42 11.25
C PHE A 136 -0.04 -4.14 11.89
N ARG A 137 -0.46 -3.74 13.11
CA ARG A 137 -1.64 -4.32 13.78
C ARG A 137 -2.93 -4.08 13.00
N ILE A 138 -3.09 -2.89 12.41
CA ILE A 138 -4.23 -2.54 11.55
C ILE A 138 -4.30 -3.50 10.35
N ILE A 139 -3.19 -3.70 9.65
CA ILE A 139 -3.10 -4.55 8.46
C ILE A 139 -3.27 -6.02 8.81
N LYS A 140 -2.59 -6.49 9.87
CA LYS A 140 -2.66 -7.87 10.32
C LYS A 140 -4.08 -8.27 10.77
N LYS A 141 -4.83 -7.34 11.38
CA LYS A 141 -6.23 -7.57 11.78
C LYS A 141 -7.10 -7.96 10.58
N VAL A 142 -6.96 -7.25 9.46
CA VAL A 142 -7.70 -7.54 8.22
C VAL A 142 -7.31 -8.90 7.66
N ALA A 143 -6.00 -9.16 7.52
CA ALA A 143 -5.50 -10.43 6.99
C ALA A 143 -5.95 -11.63 7.83
N ALA A 144 -5.96 -11.50 9.15
CA ALA A 144 -6.42 -12.54 10.06
C ALA A 144 -7.94 -12.77 9.95
N TYR A 145 -8.73 -11.72 9.83
CA TYR A 145 -10.19 -11.82 9.71
C TYR A 145 -10.62 -12.63 8.48
N TYR A 146 -9.97 -12.41 7.35
CA TYR A 146 -10.27 -13.13 6.10
C TYR A 146 -9.39 -14.36 5.87
N ASN A 147 -8.56 -14.75 6.83
CA ASN A 147 -7.62 -15.87 6.71
C ASN A 147 -6.75 -15.80 5.45
N ILE A 148 -6.32 -14.59 5.05
CA ILE A 148 -5.50 -14.41 3.85
C ILE A 148 -4.18 -15.17 3.99
N PRO A 149 -3.85 -16.05 3.04
CA PRO A 149 -2.68 -16.91 3.15
C PRO A 149 -1.36 -16.14 3.10
N GLY A 150 -0.34 -16.68 3.77
CA GLY A 150 1.01 -16.12 3.80
C GLY A 150 1.22 -15.02 4.86
N VAL A 151 2.38 -14.38 4.80
CA VAL A 151 2.75 -13.32 5.74
C VAL A 151 2.29 -11.98 5.20
N ILE A 152 1.13 -11.50 5.66
CA ILE A 152 0.58 -10.20 5.29
C ILE A 152 0.96 -9.16 6.33
N CYS A 153 1.64 -8.09 5.89
CA CYS A 153 2.13 -6.99 6.70
C CYS A 153 2.18 -5.67 5.91
N CYS A 154 2.75 -4.62 6.48
CA CYS A 154 2.86 -3.31 5.80
C CYS A 154 3.55 -3.39 4.43
N HIS A 155 4.60 -4.22 4.29
CA HIS A 155 5.26 -4.42 3.00
C HIS A 155 4.40 -5.15 1.97
N SER A 156 3.41 -5.92 2.43
CA SER A 156 2.50 -6.62 1.53
C SER A 156 1.64 -5.67 0.71
N LEU A 157 1.23 -4.53 1.26
CA LEU A 157 0.46 -3.52 0.51
C LEU A 157 1.26 -3.01 -0.69
N ARG A 158 2.50 -2.61 -0.45
CA ARG A 158 3.43 -2.17 -1.49
C ARG A 158 3.71 -3.28 -2.51
N LYS A 159 3.93 -4.52 -2.06
CA LYS A 159 4.12 -5.67 -2.95
C LYS A 159 2.87 -5.97 -3.78
N THR A 160 1.68 -5.84 -3.19
CA THR A 160 0.40 -6.05 -3.87
C THR A 160 0.23 -5.06 -5.03
N PHE A 161 0.54 -3.76 -4.82
CA PHE A 161 0.54 -2.78 -5.90
C PHE A 161 1.38 -3.25 -7.10
N GLY A 162 2.63 -3.57 -6.88
CA GLY A 162 3.53 -3.93 -7.97
C GLY A 162 3.22 -5.28 -8.59
N TYR A 163 2.75 -6.26 -7.81
CA TYR A 163 2.31 -7.54 -8.35
C TYR A 163 1.15 -7.36 -9.33
N HIS A 164 0.11 -6.62 -8.94
CA HIS A 164 -1.03 -6.38 -9.82
C HIS A 164 -0.69 -5.44 -11.00
N ALA A 165 0.19 -4.46 -10.82
CA ALA A 165 0.70 -3.64 -11.91
C ALA A 165 1.46 -4.49 -12.95
N TRP A 166 2.31 -5.42 -12.48
CA TRP A 166 2.98 -6.39 -13.35
C TRP A 166 1.99 -7.30 -14.07
N GLN A 167 0.99 -7.84 -13.38
CA GLN A 167 -0.06 -8.68 -13.99
C GLN A 167 -0.87 -7.92 -15.07
N GLN A 168 -1.00 -6.60 -14.94
CA GLN A 168 -1.65 -5.73 -15.92
C GLN A 168 -0.72 -5.30 -17.08
N GLY A 169 0.49 -5.85 -17.16
CA GLY A 169 1.42 -5.59 -18.26
C GLY A 169 2.23 -4.29 -18.12
N VAL A 170 2.29 -3.68 -16.93
CA VAL A 170 3.15 -2.51 -16.71
C VAL A 170 4.59 -2.87 -16.99
N GLN A 171 5.25 -2.07 -17.83
CA GLN A 171 6.63 -2.34 -18.26
C GLN A 171 7.59 -2.43 -17.07
N PRO A 172 8.53 -3.38 -17.08
CA PRO A 172 9.50 -3.57 -16.00
C PRO A 172 10.28 -2.31 -15.62
N ALA A 173 10.66 -1.49 -16.61
CA ALA A 173 11.36 -0.23 -16.36
C ALA A 173 10.55 0.75 -15.50
N MET A 174 9.24 0.82 -15.71
CA MET A 174 8.35 1.64 -14.90
C MET A 174 8.25 1.13 -13.46
N LEU A 175 8.18 -0.19 -13.27
CA LEU A 175 8.19 -0.79 -11.94
C LEU A 175 9.50 -0.52 -11.20
N VAL A 176 10.65 -0.62 -11.88
CA VAL A 176 11.96 -0.27 -11.32
C VAL A 176 11.98 1.18 -10.86
N SER A 177 11.47 2.09 -11.69
CA SER A 177 11.37 3.53 -11.38
C SER A 177 10.46 3.80 -10.19
N ILE A 178 9.22 3.28 -10.18
CA ILE A 178 8.24 3.45 -9.09
C ILE A 178 8.80 2.95 -7.74
N TYR A 179 9.55 1.84 -7.76
CA TYR A 179 10.13 1.27 -6.54
C TYR A 179 11.48 1.88 -6.15
N ASN A 180 12.06 2.73 -6.99
CA ASN A 180 13.42 3.25 -6.82
C ASN A 180 14.45 2.11 -6.63
N HIS A 181 14.27 0.98 -7.31
CA HIS A 181 15.18 -0.17 -7.25
C HIS A 181 16.36 0.00 -8.23
N SER A 182 17.47 -0.69 -7.95
CA SER A 182 18.66 -0.65 -8.79
C SER A 182 18.55 -1.47 -10.07
N SER A 183 17.64 -2.45 -10.10
CA SER A 183 17.43 -3.31 -11.28
C SER A 183 16.07 -3.99 -11.28
N TYR A 184 15.70 -4.54 -12.44
CA TYR A 184 14.48 -5.35 -12.56
C TYR A 184 14.57 -6.65 -11.76
N GLU A 185 15.73 -7.29 -11.68
CA GLU A 185 15.90 -8.50 -10.87
C GLU A 185 15.60 -8.26 -9.38
N VAL A 186 15.98 -7.10 -8.86
CA VAL A 186 15.61 -6.68 -7.50
C VAL A 186 14.10 -6.53 -7.37
N THR A 187 13.46 -5.88 -8.35
CA THR A 187 12.01 -5.67 -8.39
C THR A 187 11.26 -7.00 -8.48
N LYS A 188 11.64 -7.87 -9.39
CA LYS A 188 11.06 -9.20 -9.59
C LYS A 188 11.08 -10.04 -8.29
N ARG A 189 12.26 -10.12 -7.66
CA ARG A 189 12.41 -10.80 -6.37
C ARG A 189 11.58 -10.17 -5.28
N TYR A 190 11.53 -8.82 -5.25
CA TYR A 190 10.74 -8.08 -4.27
C TYR A 190 9.24 -8.36 -4.42
N LEU A 191 8.71 -8.38 -5.64
CA LEU A 191 7.31 -8.63 -5.93
C LEU A 191 6.91 -10.09 -5.71
N GLY A 192 7.88 -11.00 -5.66
CA GLY A 192 7.64 -12.43 -5.55
C GLY A 192 7.06 -13.04 -6.82
N ILE A 193 7.54 -12.55 -7.98
CA ILE A 193 7.24 -13.14 -9.28
C ILE A 193 8.05 -14.43 -9.37
N GLU A 194 7.35 -15.57 -9.40
CA GLU A 194 7.90 -16.89 -9.23
C GLU A 194 7.79 -17.74 -10.49
N GLN A 195 8.23 -19.01 -10.39
CA GLN A 195 8.15 -19.94 -11.49
C GLN A 195 6.70 -20.18 -11.93
N ASP A 196 5.74 -20.24 -11.01
CA ASP A 196 4.32 -20.42 -11.32
C ASP A 196 3.77 -19.33 -12.27
N ASP A 197 4.28 -18.10 -12.12
CA ASP A 197 3.91 -16.98 -13.00
C ASP A 197 4.54 -17.15 -14.40
N ARG A 198 5.72 -17.76 -14.49
CA ARG A 198 6.36 -18.10 -15.79
C ARG A 198 5.65 -19.25 -16.47
N ASP A 199 5.26 -20.27 -15.68
CA ASP A 199 4.57 -21.44 -16.21
C ASP A 199 3.22 -21.08 -16.83
N LYS A 200 2.52 -20.10 -16.29
CA LYS A 200 1.29 -19.55 -16.90
C LYS A 200 1.54 -19.01 -18.30
N ILE A 201 2.64 -18.24 -18.48
CA ILE A 201 2.98 -17.68 -19.79
C ILE A 201 3.20 -18.80 -20.79
N PHE A 202 3.91 -19.88 -20.42
CA PHE A 202 4.11 -21.04 -21.31
C PHE A 202 2.82 -21.79 -21.60
N GLN A 203 1.84 -21.79 -20.69
CA GLN A 203 0.54 -22.41 -20.92
C GLN A 203 -0.37 -21.56 -21.83
N GLU A 204 -0.23 -20.25 -21.80
CA GLU A 204 -1.08 -19.31 -22.55
C GLU A 204 -0.57 -19.09 -23.98
N ILE A 205 0.72 -19.21 -24.24
CA ILE A 205 1.32 -19.04 -25.58
C ILE A 205 1.32 -20.40 -26.30
N ILE A 206 0.37 -20.56 -27.21
CA ILE A 206 0.27 -21.70 -28.13
C ILE A 206 0.52 -21.14 -29.54
N LEU A 207 1.66 -21.50 -30.14
CA LEU A 207 2.06 -21.09 -31.49
C LEU A 207 1.74 -22.18 -32.51
#